data_f5dd6e54c4d99c9734b897c955d984de
#
_entry.id   f5dd6e54c4d99c9734b897c955d984de
#
_cell.length_a   1.000
_cell.length_b   1.000
_cell.length_c   1.000
_cell.angle_alpha   90.00
_cell.angle_beta   90.00
_cell.angle_gamma   90.00
#
_symmetry.space_group_name_H-M   'P 1'
#
loop_
_entity.id
_entity.type
_entity.pdbx_description
1 polymer ?
#
loop_
_entity_poly.entity_id
_entity_poly.type
_entity_poly.pdbx_seq_one_letter_code
_entity_poly.pdbx_strand_id
1 'polypeptide(L)'
;MGITVEKRKLAGGRVALYLNFSFGHKRWRESLHLTLEDPVDTATRKLNREKMKMALAVRSRRELELITERSGIRTTKGNAHTDLRDVCTAFIAQYRRKDIKMVQAAFAQLVRFTANRPLYTWRIDRTFCLKFYDYLREHLSGHTPTGYFNKFKQCLDFAVEQHYMEVNPAAHVRLVQQNEFTKAVLTQDEIRRLATVPCLHAEVKRAFLFACMTGLRWCDVVALRTESVDEAGRMLHLVQQKVEGHSSKAVLHLALNDSALALLRARRPATDGRLFVLPSYSYAGRVLKRWMRSAGIDKHITFHCARHSFVTNLLLNGANIKTASELAGHSTIRHTEKYIHIADELKRKAVDSLPTLELDPEWE
;
A
#
# COMPACT_ATOMS: atom_id res chain seq x y z
N MET A 1 9.34 -38.45 -33.34
CA MET A 1 9.16 -37.29 -32.48
C MET A 1 10.36 -36.38 -32.66
N GLY A 2 10.16 -35.14 -33.09
CA GLY A 2 11.29 -34.25 -33.25
C GLY A 2 10.89 -32.81 -33.50
N ILE A 3 11.81 -31.91 -33.21
CA ILE A 3 11.75 -30.51 -33.59
C ILE A 3 12.78 -30.30 -34.70
N THR A 4 12.34 -29.71 -35.80
CA THR A 4 13.24 -29.40 -36.94
C THR A 4 13.18 -27.91 -37.24
N VAL A 5 14.33 -27.37 -37.72
CA VAL A 5 14.36 -25.98 -38.24
C VAL A 5 13.93 -26.02 -39.70
N GLU A 6 12.81 -25.41 -40.00
CA GLU A 6 12.25 -25.27 -41.36
C GLU A 6 12.65 -23.94 -41.95
N LYS A 7 13.01 -23.95 -43.24
CA LYS A 7 13.36 -22.77 -44.05
C LYS A 7 12.22 -22.46 -45.00
N ARG A 8 11.68 -21.24 -44.96
CA ARG A 8 10.64 -20.81 -45.87
C ARG A 8 11.09 -19.61 -46.70
N LYS A 9 11.07 -19.78 -48.01
CA LYS A 9 11.42 -18.69 -48.95
C LYS A 9 10.43 -17.52 -48.83
N LEU A 10 10.96 -16.33 -48.80
CA LEU A 10 10.25 -15.05 -48.85
C LEU A 10 10.59 -14.36 -50.18
N ALA A 11 9.84 -13.29 -50.52
CA ALA A 11 10.16 -12.44 -51.64
C ALA A 11 11.58 -11.83 -51.51
N GLY A 12 12.30 -11.64 -52.66
CA GLY A 12 13.62 -11.04 -52.67
C GLY A 12 14.75 -11.94 -52.14
N GLY A 13 14.68 -13.27 -52.38
CA GLY A 13 15.76 -14.21 -52.02
C GLY A 13 15.95 -14.50 -50.53
N ARG A 14 15.18 -13.84 -49.66
CA ARG A 14 15.24 -14.02 -48.21
C ARG A 14 14.58 -15.32 -47.76
N VAL A 15 15.01 -15.85 -46.60
CA VAL A 15 14.47 -17.09 -46.03
C VAL A 15 14.14 -16.93 -44.56
N ALA A 16 12.86 -17.06 -44.18
CA ALA A 16 12.42 -17.07 -42.79
C ALA A 16 12.66 -18.46 -42.14
N LEU A 17 13.05 -18.45 -40.86
CA LEU A 17 13.29 -19.64 -40.07
C LEU A 17 12.14 -19.91 -39.11
N TYR A 18 11.71 -21.19 -39.10
CA TYR A 18 10.63 -21.68 -38.21
C TYR A 18 11.11 -22.94 -37.48
N LEU A 19 10.58 -23.18 -36.30
CA LEU A 19 10.60 -24.50 -35.68
C LEU A 19 9.34 -25.26 -36.07
N ASN A 20 9.51 -26.44 -36.61
CA ASN A 20 8.43 -27.35 -36.95
C ASN A 20 8.42 -28.50 -35.92
N PHE A 21 7.31 -28.62 -35.21
CA PHE A 21 7.10 -29.61 -34.16
C PHE A 21 6.26 -30.77 -34.73
N SER A 22 6.71 -31.99 -34.51
CA SER A 22 6.00 -33.20 -34.91
C SER A 22 5.94 -34.19 -33.74
N PHE A 23 4.78 -34.31 -33.09
CA PHE A 23 4.56 -35.15 -31.92
C PHE A 23 3.27 -35.95 -32.04
N GLY A 24 3.41 -37.25 -32.30
CA GLY A 24 2.28 -38.13 -32.57
C GLY A 24 1.49 -37.67 -33.78
N HIS A 25 0.19 -37.44 -33.61
CA HIS A 25 -0.70 -36.94 -34.66
C HIS A 25 -0.81 -35.39 -34.72
N LYS A 26 -0.09 -34.67 -33.86
CA LYS A 26 -0.12 -33.19 -33.81
C LYS A 26 1.13 -32.60 -34.46
N ARG A 27 0.91 -31.66 -35.36
CA ARG A 27 1.96 -30.85 -35.98
C ARG A 27 1.63 -29.39 -35.84
N TRP A 28 2.60 -28.59 -35.43
CA TRP A 28 2.45 -27.12 -35.39
C TRP A 28 3.79 -26.45 -35.67
N ARG A 29 3.75 -25.17 -35.94
CA ARG A 29 4.90 -24.38 -36.35
C ARG A 29 5.01 -23.12 -35.51
N GLU A 30 6.24 -22.76 -35.11
CA GLU A 30 6.56 -21.56 -34.35
C GLU A 30 7.56 -20.71 -35.14
N SER A 31 7.33 -19.40 -35.32
CA SER A 31 8.26 -18.51 -35.98
C SER A 31 9.42 -18.18 -35.04
N LEU A 32 10.65 -18.26 -35.54
CA LEU A 32 11.84 -17.80 -34.82
C LEU A 32 12.08 -16.31 -34.94
N HIS A 33 11.32 -15.61 -35.80
CA HIS A 33 11.54 -14.19 -36.15
C HIS A 33 12.97 -13.91 -36.67
N LEU A 34 13.64 -14.95 -37.22
CA LEU A 34 14.95 -14.86 -37.83
C LEU A 34 14.79 -14.99 -39.35
N THR A 35 15.39 -14.07 -40.10
CA THR A 35 15.40 -14.08 -41.56
C THR A 35 16.85 -14.15 -42.04
N LEU A 36 17.13 -15.10 -42.92
CA LEU A 36 18.38 -15.18 -43.65
C LEU A 36 18.26 -14.28 -44.88
N GLU A 37 19.28 -13.50 -45.12
CA GLU A 37 19.38 -12.61 -46.29
C GLU A 37 20.00 -13.38 -47.48
N ASP A 38 19.80 -12.88 -48.69
CA ASP A 38 20.43 -13.43 -49.86
C ASP A 38 21.98 -13.34 -49.76
N PRO A 39 22.73 -14.42 -49.89
CA PRO A 39 24.18 -14.49 -49.60
C PRO A 39 25.03 -13.82 -50.70
N VAL A 40 24.86 -12.53 -50.92
CA VAL A 40 25.56 -11.76 -51.97
C VAL A 40 27.05 -11.60 -51.65
N ASP A 41 27.40 -11.40 -50.36
CA ASP A 41 28.76 -11.15 -49.90
C ASP A 41 29.21 -12.06 -48.75
N THR A 42 30.50 -11.95 -48.37
CA THR A 42 31.10 -12.76 -47.30
C THR A 42 30.54 -12.38 -45.91
N ALA A 43 30.21 -11.11 -45.71
CA ALA A 43 29.66 -10.61 -44.45
C ALA A 43 28.24 -11.17 -44.21
N THR A 44 27.38 -11.13 -45.23
CA THR A 44 26.03 -11.70 -45.21
C THR A 44 26.07 -13.24 -45.01
N ARG A 45 27.03 -13.92 -45.61
CA ARG A 45 27.23 -15.38 -45.36
C ARG A 45 27.60 -15.65 -43.90
N LYS A 46 28.45 -14.82 -43.29
CA LYS A 46 28.83 -14.94 -41.88
C LYS A 46 27.63 -14.70 -40.98
N LEU A 47 26.87 -13.62 -41.21
CA LEU A 47 25.66 -13.27 -40.46
C LEU A 47 24.59 -14.39 -40.55
N ASN A 48 24.35 -14.93 -41.74
CA ASN A 48 23.41 -16.03 -41.93
C ASN A 48 23.85 -17.30 -41.18
N ARG A 49 25.17 -17.56 -41.10
CA ARG A 49 25.71 -18.69 -40.29
C ARG A 49 25.44 -18.47 -38.81
N GLU A 50 25.58 -17.27 -38.30
CA GLU A 50 25.28 -16.93 -36.90
C GLU A 50 23.79 -17.05 -36.59
N LYS A 51 22.92 -16.51 -37.45
CA LYS A 51 21.45 -16.66 -37.32
C LYS A 51 21.05 -18.15 -37.33
N MET A 52 21.69 -18.97 -38.17
CA MET A 52 21.42 -20.41 -38.20
C MET A 52 21.91 -21.13 -36.93
N LYS A 53 23.06 -20.75 -36.35
CA LYS A 53 23.53 -21.26 -35.05
C LYS A 53 22.53 -20.91 -33.94
N MET A 54 22.02 -19.70 -33.93
CA MET A 54 20.98 -19.28 -32.98
C MET A 54 19.71 -20.13 -33.13
N ALA A 55 19.23 -20.33 -34.35
CA ALA A 55 18.06 -21.18 -34.62
C ALA A 55 18.23 -22.62 -34.13
N LEU A 56 19.41 -23.19 -34.30
CA LEU A 56 19.75 -24.54 -33.82
C LEU A 56 19.81 -24.57 -32.27
N ALA A 57 20.37 -23.56 -31.64
CA ALA A 57 20.42 -23.44 -30.18
C ALA A 57 19.01 -23.35 -29.58
N VAL A 58 18.13 -22.54 -30.19
CA VAL A 58 16.70 -22.44 -29.77
C VAL A 58 15.98 -23.79 -29.97
N ARG A 59 16.24 -24.50 -31.09
CA ARG A 59 15.70 -25.84 -31.32
C ARG A 59 16.11 -26.81 -30.21
N SER A 60 17.41 -26.89 -29.90
CA SER A 60 17.94 -27.81 -28.88
C SER A 60 17.38 -27.49 -27.50
N ARG A 61 17.21 -26.20 -27.19
CA ARG A 61 16.58 -25.76 -25.94
C ARG A 61 15.10 -26.21 -25.87
N ARG A 62 14.35 -26.06 -26.97
CA ARG A 62 12.93 -26.50 -27.04
C ARG A 62 12.79 -28.01 -26.95
N GLU A 63 13.72 -28.74 -27.56
CA GLU A 63 13.76 -30.20 -27.48
C GLU A 63 14.02 -30.71 -26.06
N LEU A 64 14.94 -30.05 -25.34
CA LEU A 64 15.22 -30.34 -23.94
C LEU A 64 13.98 -30.01 -23.05
N GLU A 65 13.31 -28.88 -23.29
CA GLU A 65 12.09 -28.49 -22.60
C GLU A 65 10.99 -29.55 -22.73
N LEU A 66 10.77 -30.06 -23.94
CA LEU A 66 9.75 -31.09 -24.20
C LEU A 66 10.12 -32.48 -23.64
N ILE A 67 11.38 -32.84 -23.64
CA ILE A 67 11.84 -34.09 -23.01
C ILE A 67 11.64 -34.04 -21.51
N THR A 68 11.95 -32.91 -20.89
CA THR A 68 11.82 -32.69 -19.44
C THR A 68 10.37 -32.66 -18.98
N GLU A 69 9.46 -32.04 -19.75
CA GLU A 69 8.01 -32.06 -19.47
C GLU A 69 7.45 -33.49 -19.48
N ARG A 70 7.96 -34.38 -20.33
CA ARG A 70 7.52 -35.78 -20.44
C ARG A 70 8.11 -36.72 -19.41
N SER A 71 9.35 -36.49 -19.01
CA SER A 71 10.05 -37.36 -18.06
C SER A 71 9.70 -37.12 -16.61
N GLY A 72 8.81 -36.16 -16.31
CA GLY A 72 8.47 -35.79 -14.94
C GLY A 72 9.64 -35.21 -14.14
N ILE A 73 10.79 -34.99 -14.80
CA ILE A 73 11.92 -34.29 -14.20
C ILE A 73 11.51 -32.82 -14.10
N ARG A 74 11.22 -32.37 -12.90
CA ARG A 74 11.00 -30.95 -12.62
C ARG A 74 12.29 -30.19 -12.89
N THR A 75 12.46 -29.67 -14.11
CA THR A 75 13.39 -28.57 -14.30
C THR A 75 12.84 -27.36 -13.56
N THR A 76 13.71 -26.53 -13.02
CA THR A 76 13.43 -25.25 -12.33
C THR A 76 12.75 -24.20 -13.22
N LYS A 77 12.31 -24.56 -14.42
CA LYS A 77 11.45 -23.73 -15.27
C LYS A 77 10.00 -23.99 -14.86
N GLY A 78 9.54 -23.17 -13.93
CA GLY A 78 8.16 -23.13 -13.54
C GLY A 78 7.22 -23.08 -14.75
N ASN A 79 5.98 -23.46 -14.55
CA ASN A 79 4.89 -23.44 -15.52
C ASN A 79 4.74 -22.07 -16.19
N ALA A 80 5.66 -21.75 -17.13
CA ALA A 80 5.69 -20.46 -17.83
C ALA A 80 4.37 -20.15 -18.57
N HIS A 81 3.52 -21.16 -18.77
CA HIS A 81 2.18 -21.04 -19.35
C HIS A 81 1.05 -20.91 -18.32
N THR A 82 1.38 -20.75 -17.03
CA THR A 82 0.36 -20.53 -16.00
C THR A 82 -0.23 -19.14 -16.15
N ASP A 83 -1.55 -19.06 -16.14
CA ASP A 83 -2.24 -17.76 -16.07
C ASP A 83 -1.99 -17.13 -14.70
N LEU A 84 -1.56 -15.88 -14.68
CA LEU A 84 -1.33 -15.14 -13.44
C LEU A 84 -2.60 -15.06 -12.56
N ARG A 85 -3.80 -15.14 -13.15
CA ARG A 85 -5.06 -15.16 -12.40
C ARG A 85 -5.16 -16.39 -11.50
N ASP A 86 -4.68 -17.55 -11.97
CA ASP A 86 -4.64 -18.78 -11.17
C ASP A 86 -3.61 -18.65 -10.04
N VAL A 87 -2.47 -18.03 -10.32
CA VAL A 87 -1.45 -17.71 -9.31
C VAL A 87 -2.01 -16.73 -8.27
N CYS A 88 -2.73 -15.68 -8.70
CA CYS A 88 -3.39 -14.73 -7.81
C CYS A 88 -4.43 -15.42 -6.92
N THR A 89 -5.21 -16.35 -7.48
CA THR A 89 -6.21 -17.12 -6.73
C THR A 89 -5.55 -18.00 -5.67
N ALA A 90 -4.47 -18.70 -6.02
CA ALA A 90 -3.68 -19.50 -5.09
C ALA A 90 -3.03 -18.62 -3.99
N PHE A 91 -2.50 -17.45 -4.36
CA PHE A 91 -1.96 -16.48 -3.42
C PHE A 91 -3.02 -16.00 -2.41
N ILE A 92 -4.23 -15.63 -2.89
CA ILE A 92 -5.35 -15.22 -2.03
C ILE A 92 -5.74 -16.35 -1.06
N ALA A 93 -5.81 -17.60 -1.55
CA ALA A 93 -6.19 -18.75 -0.72
C ALA A 93 -5.21 -19.00 0.45
N GLN A 94 -3.92 -18.67 0.26
CA GLN A 94 -2.88 -18.82 1.28
C GLN A 94 -2.67 -17.55 2.12
N TYR A 95 -3.28 -16.41 1.73
CA TYR A 95 -3.04 -15.14 2.39
C TYR A 95 -3.76 -15.07 3.75
N ARG A 96 -3.01 -14.92 4.84
CA ARG A 96 -3.51 -14.95 6.24
C ARG A 96 -3.54 -13.59 6.94
N ARG A 97 -3.09 -12.51 6.26
CA ARG A 97 -3.05 -11.18 6.89
C ARG A 97 -4.41 -10.48 6.83
N LYS A 98 -4.65 -9.57 7.78
CA LYS A 98 -5.93 -8.80 7.92
C LYS A 98 -6.29 -7.94 6.70
N ASP A 99 -5.34 -7.66 5.83
CA ASP A 99 -5.52 -6.78 4.66
C ASP A 99 -5.87 -7.53 3.35
N ILE A 100 -6.45 -8.74 3.44
CA ILE A 100 -6.90 -9.56 2.30
C ILE A 100 -7.77 -8.78 1.30
N LYS A 101 -8.65 -7.88 1.79
CA LYS A 101 -9.49 -7.03 0.93
C LYS A 101 -8.67 -6.13 0.01
N MET A 102 -7.51 -5.67 0.48
CA MET A 102 -6.59 -4.87 -0.33
C MET A 102 -5.94 -5.71 -1.44
N VAL A 103 -5.60 -6.97 -1.14
CA VAL A 103 -5.09 -7.93 -2.12
C VAL A 103 -6.14 -8.17 -3.21
N GLN A 104 -7.37 -8.48 -2.82
CA GLN A 104 -8.48 -8.71 -3.75
C GLN A 104 -8.77 -7.49 -4.64
N ALA A 105 -8.75 -6.29 -4.05
CA ALA A 105 -8.95 -5.05 -4.79
C ALA A 105 -7.80 -4.77 -5.78
N ALA A 106 -6.56 -5.06 -5.41
CA ALA A 106 -5.39 -4.92 -6.30
C ALA A 106 -5.51 -5.85 -7.52
N PHE A 107 -5.95 -7.09 -7.31
CA PHE A 107 -6.15 -8.04 -8.41
C PHE A 107 -7.36 -7.71 -9.28
N ALA A 108 -8.42 -7.15 -8.71
CA ALA A 108 -9.53 -6.62 -9.50
C ALA A 108 -9.05 -5.52 -10.46
N GLN A 109 -8.09 -4.66 -10.05
CA GLN A 109 -7.48 -3.68 -10.95
C GLN A 109 -6.61 -4.34 -12.03
N LEU A 110 -5.85 -5.40 -11.69
CA LEU A 110 -5.08 -6.15 -12.68
C LEU A 110 -5.97 -6.77 -13.76
N VAL A 111 -7.10 -7.37 -13.37
CA VAL A 111 -8.10 -7.94 -14.30
C VAL A 111 -8.67 -6.85 -15.21
N ARG A 112 -8.98 -5.67 -14.68
CA ARG A 112 -9.43 -4.51 -15.49
C ARG A 112 -8.35 -4.07 -16.47
N PHE A 113 -7.12 -3.90 -16.02
CA PHE A 113 -5.98 -3.50 -16.84
C PHE A 113 -5.74 -4.45 -18.01
N THR A 114 -5.88 -5.75 -17.79
CA THR A 114 -5.75 -6.75 -18.85
C THR A 114 -7.01 -6.95 -19.70
N ALA A 115 -8.06 -6.16 -19.47
CA ALA A 115 -9.37 -6.33 -20.10
C ALA A 115 -9.90 -7.78 -20.00
N ASN A 116 -9.66 -8.40 -18.84
CA ASN A 116 -10.01 -9.82 -18.54
C ASN A 116 -9.38 -10.86 -19.50
N ARG A 117 -8.32 -10.48 -20.23
CA ARG A 117 -7.59 -11.43 -21.09
C ARG A 117 -6.65 -12.29 -20.26
N PRO A 118 -6.37 -13.53 -20.67
CA PRO A 118 -5.36 -14.37 -20.02
C PRO A 118 -4.01 -13.68 -20.00
N LEU A 119 -3.38 -13.68 -18.83
CA LEU A 119 -2.05 -13.10 -18.62
C LEU A 119 -1.10 -14.21 -18.16
N TYR A 120 -0.33 -14.75 -19.08
CA TYR A 120 0.64 -15.78 -18.76
C TYR A 120 1.88 -15.23 -18.07
N THR A 121 2.43 -15.97 -17.09
CA THR A 121 3.56 -15.54 -16.27
C THR A 121 4.79 -15.15 -17.11
N TRP A 122 5.05 -15.81 -18.24
CA TRP A 122 6.16 -15.48 -19.12
C TRP A 122 6.04 -14.13 -19.87
N ARG A 123 4.82 -13.56 -19.95
CA ARG A 123 4.58 -12.24 -20.55
C ARG A 123 4.76 -11.08 -19.59
N ILE A 124 5.00 -11.38 -18.32
CA ILE A 124 5.15 -10.37 -17.28
C ILE A 124 6.62 -9.99 -17.21
N ASP A 125 6.96 -8.92 -17.88
CA ASP A 125 8.27 -8.29 -17.82
C ASP A 125 8.23 -6.97 -17.02
N ARG A 126 9.37 -6.32 -16.89
CA ARG A 126 9.47 -5.02 -16.21
C ARG A 126 8.61 -3.96 -16.90
N THR A 127 8.50 -3.99 -18.22
CA THR A 127 7.68 -3.04 -19.00
C THR A 127 6.21 -3.19 -18.69
N PHE A 128 5.72 -4.43 -18.59
CA PHE A 128 4.36 -4.71 -18.14
C PHE A 128 4.11 -4.16 -16.72
N CYS A 129 5.05 -4.40 -15.80
CA CYS A 129 4.94 -3.93 -14.41
C CYS A 129 4.85 -2.40 -14.32
N LEU A 130 5.65 -1.68 -15.12
CA LEU A 130 5.61 -0.22 -15.19
C LEU A 130 4.28 0.27 -15.75
N LYS A 131 3.79 -0.29 -16.88
CA LYS A 131 2.48 0.07 -17.47
C LYS A 131 1.32 -0.19 -16.50
N PHE A 132 1.37 -1.29 -15.74
CA PHE A 132 0.36 -1.55 -14.72
C PHE A 132 0.42 -0.54 -13.58
N TYR A 133 1.63 -0.15 -13.13
CA TYR A 133 1.77 0.87 -12.09
C TYR A 133 1.27 2.25 -12.57
N ASP A 134 1.58 2.64 -13.81
CA ASP A 134 1.07 3.89 -14.40
C ASP A 134 -0.46 3.86 -14.52
N TYR A 135 -1.05 2.75 -14.98
CA TYR A 135 -2.50 2.56 -14.98
C TYR A 135 -3.11 2.77 -13.58
N LEU A 136 -2.49 2.19 -12.52
CA LEU A 136 -2.97 2.39 -11.16
C LEU A 136 -2.92 3.86 -10.74
N ARG A 137 -1.89 4.61 -11.16
CA ARG A 137 -1.74 6.04 -10.84
C ARG A 137 -2.73 6.92 -11.57
N GLU A 138 -3.13 6.56 -12.76
CA GLU A 138 -4.13 7.28 -13.56
C GLU A 138 -5.55 7.09 -13.01
N HIS A 139 -5.85 5.91 -12.47
CA HIS A 139 -7.22 5.55 -12.07
C HIS A 139 -7.47 5.65 -10.56
N LEU A 140 -6.43 5.77 -9.75
CA LEU A 140 -6.51 5.78 -8.29
C LEU A 140 -5.71 6.95 -7.72
N SER A 141 -6.10 7.42 -6.53
CA SER A 141 -5.48 8.56 -5.87
C SER A 141 -4.76 8.20 -4.57
N GLY A 142 -3.92 9.12 -4.10
CA GLY A 142 -3.20 9.00 -2.84
C GLY A 142 -2.23 7.82 -2.81
N HIS A 143 -2.15 7.11 -1.70
CA HIS A 143 -1.26 5.96 -1.53
C HIS A 143 -1.82 4.64 -2.09
N THR A 144 -3.05 4.63 -2.64
CA THR A 144 -3.71 3.42 -3.13
C THR A 144 -2.94 2.77 -4.28
N PRO A 145 -2.46 3.51 -5.30
CA PRO A 145 -1.66 2.93 -6.39
C PRO A 145 -0.44 2.15 -5.89
N THR A 146 0.36 2.79 -5.04
CA THR A 146 1.55 2.19 -4.43
C THR A 146 1.20 0.98 -3.57
N GLY A 147 0.12 1.07 -2.79
CA GLY A 147 -0.38 -0.04 -1.97
C GLY A 147 -0.79 -1.25 -2.82
N TYR A 148 -1.54 -1.04 -3.88
CA TYR A 148 -1.99 -2.11 -4.78
C TYR A 148 -0.84 -2.71 -5.56
N PHE A 149 0.09 -1.88 -6.06
CA PHE A 149 1.28 -2.38 -6.73
C PHE A 149 2.17 -3.23 -5.80
N ASN A 150 2.29 -2.85 -4.52
CA ASN A 150 2.99 -3.68 -3.54
C ASN A 150 2.31 -5.04 -3.32
N LYS A 151 0.96 -5.12 -3.38
CA LYS A 151 0.26 -6.42 -3.33
C LYS A 151 0.50 -7.26 -4.58
N PHE A 152 0.53 -6.62 -5.74
CA PHE A 152 0.92 -7.27 -6.99
C PHE A 152 2.36 -7.81 -6.92
N LYS A 153 3.31 -7.00 -6.41
CA LYS A 153 4.70 -7.41 -6.20
C LYS A 153 4.80 -8.64 -5.27
N GLN A 154 4.06 -8.65 -4.15
CA GLN A 154 3.99 -9.80 -3.25
C GLN A 154 3.44 -11.07 -3.94
N CYS A 155 2.46 -10.92 -4.84
CA CYS A 155 1.97 -12.04 -5.64
C CYS A 155 3.04 -12.57 -6.61
N LEU A 156 3.84 -11.69 -7.22
CA LEU A 156 4.94 -12.12 -8.07
C LEU A 156 6.08 -12.78 -7.27
N ASP A 157 6.35 -12.33 -6.04
CA ASP A 157 7.28 -13.01 -5.13
C ASP A 157 6.78 -14.43 -4.82
N PHE A 158 5.49 -14.58 -4.50
CA PHE A 158 4.86 -15.88 -4.35
C PHE A 158 4.95 -16.75 -5.63
N ALA A 159 4.78 -16.13 -6.80
CA ALA A 159 4.93 -16.84 -8.08
C ALA A 159 6.37 -17.39 -8.26
N VAL A 160 7.38 -16.67 -7.78
CA VAL A 160 8.78 -17.14 -7.79
C VAL A 160 8.97 -18.28 -6.76
N GLU A 161 8.46 -18.12 -5.55
CA GLU A 161 8.54 -19.15 -4.49
C GLU A 161 7.87 -20.47 -4.92
N GLN A 162 6.77 -20.39 -5.67
CA GLN A 162 6.05 -21.55 -6.20
C GLN A 162 6.56 -22.01 -7.56
N HIS A 163 7.70 -21.48 -8.02
CA HIS A 163 8.32 -21.84 -9.31
C HIS A 163 7.47 -21.60 -10.56
N TYR A 164 6.49 -20.68 -10.49
CA TYR A 164 5.76 -20.19 -11.67
C TYR A 164 6.56 -19.17 -12.50
N MET A 165 7.58 -18.56 -11.88
CA MET A 165 8.49 -17.58 -12.48
C MET A 165 9.90 -17.79 -11.94
N GLU A 166 10.94 -17.43 -12.73
CA GLU A 166 12.34 -17.49 -12.28
C GLU A 166 12.72 -16.28 -11.41
N VAL A 167 12.22 -15.10 -11.76
CA VAL A 167 12.51 -13.83 -11.07
C VAL A 167 11.28 -12.95 -11.02
N ASN A 168 11.19 -12.10 -10.01
CA ASN A 168 10.13 -11.11 -9.92
C ASN A 168 10.51 -9.84 -10.74
N PRO A 169 9.88 -9.57 -11.89
CA PRO A 169 10.21 -8.42 -12.72
C PRO A 169 9.83 -7.06 -12.09
N ALA A 170 8.96 -7.07 -11.07
CA ALA A 170 8.59 -5.89 -10.31
C ALA A 170 9.56 -5.57 -9.15
N ALA A 171 10.54 -6.45 -8.84
CA ALA A 171 11.40 -6.31 -7.67
C ALA A 171 12.09 -4.93 -7.60
N HIS A 172 12.62 -4.46 -8.72
CA HIS A 172 13.37 -3.21 -8.84
C HIS A 172 12.56 -2.04 -9.42
N VAL A 173 11.24 -2.15 -9.50
CA VAL A 173 10.38 -1.02 -9.88
C VAL A 173 10.36 -0.01 -8.73
N ARG A 174 10.89 1.19 -9.01
CA ARG A 174 10.84 2.31 -8.06
C ARG A 174 9.43 2.89 -8.05
N LEU A 175 8.83 2.91 -6.86
CA LEU A 175 7.53 3.50 -6.65
C LEU A 175 7.71 4.98 -6.32
N VAL A 176 7.04 5.83 -7.07
CA VAL A 176 7.00 7.27 -6.78
C VAL A 176 6.08 7.46 -5.57
N GLN A 177 6.62 7.97 -4.47
CA GLN A 177 5.79 8.46 -3.38
C GLN A 177 5.05 9.70 -3.89
N GLN A 178 3.73 9.63 -3.95
CA GLN A 178 2.94 10.84 -4.14
C GLN A 178 3.15 11.74 -2.92
N ASN A 179 3.26 13.04 -3.17
CA ASN A 179 3.38 14.06 -2.15
C ASN A 179 2.38 13.80 -1.02
N GLU A 180 2.83 13.94 0.21
CA GLU A 180 2.03 13.68 1.40
C GLU A 180 0.74 14.50 1.33
N PHE A 181 -0.37 13.78 1.34
CA PHE A 181 -1.68 14.37 1.50
C PHE A 181 -1.69 15.03 2.89
N THR A 182 -1.66 16.35 2.93
CA THR A 182 -1.73 17.11 4.19
C THR A 182 -3.08 16.80 4.84
N LYS A 183 -3.06 16.00 5.89
CA LYS A 183 -4.28 15.60 6.56
C LYS A 183 -4.87 16.80 7.30
N ALA A 184 -6.17 17.02 7.15
CA ALA A 184 -6.85 18.07 7.83
C ALA A 184 -6.75 17.90 9.36
N VAL A 185 -6.42 19.00 10.03
CA VAL A 185 -6.26 19.10 11.48
C VAL A 185 -7.23 20.16 12.00
N LEU A 186 -7.83 19.89 13.16
CA LEU A 186 -8.65 20.83 13.87
C LEU A 186 -7.80 21.62 14.86
N THR A 187 -7.95 22.94 14.86
CA THR A 187 -7.38 23.81 15.89
C THR A 187 -8.11 23.63 17.23
N GLN A 188 -7.52 24.13 18.31
CA GLN A 188 -8.19 24.10 19.63
C GLN A 188 -9.50 24.86 19.62
N ASP A 189 -9.57 26.00 18.90
CA ASP A 189 -10.81 26.81 18.82
C ASP A 189 -11.89 26.10 17.98
N GLU A 190 -11.52 25.39 16.93
CA GLU A 190 -12.47 24.56 16.19
C GLU A 190 -12.99 23.40 17.06
N ILE A 191 -12.13 22.77 17.88
CA ILE A 191 -12.56 21.72 18.83
C ILE A 191 -13.50 22.30 19.89
N ARG A 192 -13.20 23.48 20.45
CA ARG A 192 -14.10 24.19 21.41
C ARG A 192 -15.43 24.50 20.76
N ARG A 193 -15.45 25.03 19.54
CA ARG A 193 -16.68 25.31 18.78
C ARG A 193 -17.50 24.03 18.56
N LEU A 194 -16.84 22.91 18.16
CA LEU A 194 -17.52 21.62 18.01
C LEU A 194 -18.14 21.13 19.31
N ALA A 195 -17.55 21.41 20.46
CA ALA A 195 -18.13 21.03 21.75
C ALA A 195 -19.48 21.70 22.01
N THR A 196 -19.69 22.92 21.54
CA THR A 196 -20.95 23.68 21.75
C THR A 196 -22.01 23.41 20.67
N VAL A 197 -21.60 23.13 19.40
CA VAL A 197 -22.52 22.91 18.29
C VAL A 197 -23.27 21.57 18.43
N PRO A 198 -24.61 21.52 18.26
CA PRO A 198 -25.38 20.28 18.25
C PRO A 198 -24.92 19.31 17.18
N CYS A 199 -24.92 18.02 17.50
CA CYS A 199 -24.58 16.94 16.59
C CYS A 199 -25.75 15.94 16.50
N LEU A 200 -26.06 15.49 15.30
CA LEU A 200 -27.12 14.51 15.04
C LEU A 200 -27.04 13.25 15.90
N HIS A 201 -25.82 12.85 16.28
CA HIS A 201 -25.58 11.63 17.05
C HIS A 201 -24.66 11.94 18.24
N ALA A 202 -25.25 12.03 19.43
CA ALA A 202 -24.55 12.44 20.66
C ALA A 202 -23.32 11.57 20.98
N GLU A 203 -23.41 10.24 20.79
CA GLU A 203 -22.29 9.33 21.04
C GLU A 203 -21.13 9.50 20.06
N VAL A 204 -21.41 9.79 18.78
CA VAL A 204 -20.36 10.11 17.80
C VAL A 204 -19.67 11.41 18.17
N LYS A 205 -20.43 12.45 18.60
CA LYS A 205 -19.87 13.71 19.10
C LYS A 205 -18.94 13.46 20.29
N ARG A 206 -19.45 12.76 21.31
CA ARG A 206 -18.73 12.45 22.56
C ARG A 206 -17.43 11.70 22.28
N ALA A 207 -17.50 10.63 21.47
CA ALA A 207 -16.35 9.81 21.10
C ALA A 207 -15.31 10.57 20.26
N PHE A 208 -15.76 11.42 19.34
CA PHE A 208 -14.86 12.20 18.50
C PHE A 208 -14.11 13.27 19.33
N LEU A 209 -14.81 14.00 20.20
CA LEU A 209 -14.19 14.96 21.11
C LEU A 209 -13.21 14.26 22.06
N PHE A 210 -13.60 13.09 22.60
CA PHE A 210 -12.70 12.27 23.42
C PHE A 210 -11.45 11.85 22.66
N ALA A 211 -11.58 11.45 21.40
CA ALA A 211 -10.44 11.13 20.55
C ALA A 211 -9.57 12.36 20.24
N CYS A 212 -10.14 13.57 20.19
CA CYS A 212 -9.37 14.81 20.08
C CYS A 212 -8.54 15.11 21.35
N MET A 213 -8.96 14.62 22.52
CA MET A 213 -8.26 14.82 23.80
C MET A 213 -7.28 13.68 24.14
N THR A 214 -7.40 12.53 23.48
CA THR A 214 -6.65 11.30 23.83
C THR A 214 -5.83 10.74 22.68
N GLY A 215 -6.08 11.17 21.46
CA GLY A 215 -5.42 10.65 20.26
C GLY A 215 -5.77 9.21 19.91
N LEU A 216 -6.77 8.60 20.54
CA LEU A 216 -7.15 7.20 20.30
C LEU A 216 -7.68 6.98 18.87
N ARG A 217 -7.38 5.78 18.32
CA ARG A 217 -7.97 5.36 17.05
C ARG A 217 -9.42 4.95 17.24
N TRP A 218 -10.19 4.97 16.16
CA TRP A 218 -11.59 4.51 16.17
C TRP A 218 -11.76 3.12 16.82
N CYS A 219 -10.96 2.14 16.43
CA CYS A 219 -11.05 0.79 16.97
C CYS A 219 -10.78 0.75 18.48
N ASP A 220 -9.84 1.56 18.96
CA ASP A 220 -9.50 1.63 20.37
C ASP A 220 -10.66 2.29 21.17
N VAL A 221 -11.26 3.37 20.63
CA VAL A 221 -12.45 4.02 21.26
C VAL A 221 -13.66 3.10 21.31
N VAL A 222 -13.92 2.33 20.24
CA VAL A 222 -15.02 1.34 20.19
C VAL A 222 -14.83 0.22 21.21
N ALA A 223 -13.57 -0.19 21.42
CA ALA A 223 -13.24 -1.27 22.35
C ALA A 223 -13.09 -0.84 23.81
N LEU A 224 -13.12 0.48 24.07
CA LEU A 224 -12.85 1.03 25.41
C LEU A 224 -13.92 0.62 26.41
N ARG A 225 -13.48 0.12 27.56
CA ARG A 225 -14.32 -0.38 28.65
C ARG A 225 -14.00 0.34 29.97
N THR A 226 -14.89 0.18 30.93
CA THR A 226 -14.71 0.73 32.29
C THR A 226 -13.42 0.31 32.95
N GLU A 227 -13.01 -0.95 32.76
CA GLU A 227 -11.78 -1.49 33.36
C GLU A 227 -10.51 -0.83 32.82
N SER A 228 -10.62 -0.14 31.67
CA SER A 228 -9.49 0.57 31.05
C SER A 228 -9.23 1.93 31.71
N VAL A 229 -10.10 2.42 32.59
CA VAL A 229 -10.02 3.77 33.15
C VAL A 229 -9.82 3.73 34.63
N ASP A 230 -8.71 4.25 35.09
CA ASP A 230 -8.49 4.65 36.47
C ASP A 230 -8.88 6.13 36.64
N GLU A 231 -10.11 6.38 37.13
CA GLU A 231 -10.59 7.75 37.33
C GLU A 231 -9.86 8.48 38.45
N ALA A 232 -9.46 7.77 39.51
CA ALA A 232 -8.76 8.36 40.66
C ALA A 232 -7.34 8.77 40.27
N GLY A 233 -6.62 7.91 39.57
CA GLY A 233 -5.30 8.18 39.01
C GLY A 233 -5.32 9.02 37.74
N ARG A 234 -6.53 9.31 37.18
CA ARG A 234 -6.70 10.03 35.90
C ARG A 234 -5.92 9.40 34.75
N MET A 235 -5.92 8.08 34.71
CA MET A 235 -5.15 7.31 33.73
C MET A 235 -6.05 6.40 32.90
N LEU A 236 -5.66 6.23 31.64
CA LEU A 236 -6.23 5.26 30.73
C LEU A 236 -5.19 4.19 30.41
N HIS A 237 -5.57 2.94 30.57
CA HIS A 237 -4.75 1.77 30.30
C HIS A 237 -5.44 0.91 29.25
N LEU A 238 -4.82 0.73 28.08
CA LEU A 238 -5.41 -0.10 27.04
C LEU A 238 -4.35 -0.77 26.18
N VAL A 239 -4.72 -1.93 25.64
CA VAL A 239 -3.95 -2.61 24.59
C VAL A 239 -4.48 -2.14 23.25
N GLN A 240 -3.64 -1.47 22.45
CA GLN A 240 -4.03 -0.95 21.15
C GLN A 240 -4.23 -2.09 20.15
N GLN A 241 -5.45 -2.32 19.67
CA GLN A 241 -5.82 -3.42 18.79
C GLN A 241 -5.01 -3.50 17.48
N LYS A 242 -4.58 -2.36 16.93
CA LYS A 242 -3.84 -2.32 15.67
C LYS A 242 -2.38 -2.76 15.80
N VAL A 243 -1.80 -2.70 16.99
CA VAL A 243 -0.38 -3.00 17.27
C VAL A 243 -0.24 -4.24 18.15
N GLU A 244 -1.33 -4.82 18.59
CA GLU A 244 -1.37 -6.03 19.40
C GLU A 244 -0.64 -7.18 18.67
N GLY A 245 0.29 -7.83 19.38
CA GLY A 245 1.11 -8.91 18.83
C GLY A 245 2.27 -8.46 17.91
N HIS A 246 2.40 -7.16 17.62
CA HIS A 246 3.42 -6.62 16.71
C HIS A 246 4.45 -5.69 17.39
N SER A 247 4.20 -5.27 18.63
CA SER A 247 5.08 -4.34 19.35
C SER A 247 4.87 -4.44 20.86
N SER A 248 5.96 -4.35 21.63
CA SER A 248 5.93 -4.16 23.09
C SER A 248 5.23 -2.84 23.51
N LYS A 249 5.08 -1.89 22.57
CA LYS A 249 4.35 -0.63 22.75
C LYS A 249 2.84 -0.76 22.50
N ALA A 250 2.29 -1.97 22.43
CA ALA A 250 0.85 -2.18 22.31
C ALA A 250 0.07 -1.67 23.53
N VAL A 251 0.67 -1.75 24.72
CA VAL A 251 0.08 -1.20 25.95
C VAL A 251 0.31 0.31 25.99
N LEU A 252 -0.79 1.06 26.06
CA LEU A 252 -0.81 2.52 26.14
C LEU A 252 -1.26 2.94 27.54
N HIS A 253 -0.44 3.78 28.19
CA HIS A 253 -0.77 4.48 29.41
C HIS A 253 -0.92 5.96 29.08
N LEU A 254 -2.11 6.50 29.22
CA LEU A 254 -2.43 7.86 28.80
C LEU A 254 -3.05 8.64 29.95
N ALA A 255 -2.45 9.78 30.31
CA ALA A 255 -3.04 10.69 31.27
C ALA A 255 -4.30 11.37 30.68
N LEU A 256 -5.36 11.46 31.49
CA LEU A 256 -6.62 12.07 31.11
C LEU A 256 -6.73 13.47 31.70
N ASN A 257 -6.97 14.47 30.85
CA ASN A 257 -7.28 15.81 31.28
C ASN A 257 -8.77 15.93 31.70
N ASP A 258 -9.14 17.07 32.31
CA ASP A 258 -10.50 17.30 32.80
C ASP A 258 -11.57 17.16 31.72
N SER A 259 -11.29 17.64 30.51
CA SER A 259 -12.18 17.49 29.35
C SER A 259 -12.43 16.04 28.98
N ALA A 260 -11.39 15.21 28.96
CA ALA A 260 -11.52 13.78 28.67
C ALA A 260 -12.32 13.06 29.77
N LEU A 261 -12.07 13.38 31.04
CA LEU A 261 -12.83 12.82 32.16
C LEU A 261 -14.30 13.27 32.13
N ALA A 262 -14.59 14.55 31.86
CA ALA A 262 -15.94 15.05 31.70
C ALA A 262 -16.71 14.32 30.59
N LEU A 263 -16.04 14.04 29.44
CA LEU A 263 -16.62 13.29 28.34
C LEU A 263 -16.89 11.81 28.70
N LEU A 264 -16.07 11.18 29.55
CA LEU A 264 -16.34 9.85 30.06
C LEU A 264 -17.55 9.82 30.99
N ARG A 265 -17.66 10.78 31.91
CA ARG A 265 -18.73 10.90 32.88
C ARG A 265 -20.07 11.37 32.31
N ALA A 266 -20.06 12.00 31.13
CA ALA A 266 -21.26 12.56 30.49
C ALA A 266 -22.35 11.51 30.21
N ARG A 267 -22.03 10.23 30.22
CA ARG A 267 -22.97 9.11 30.04
C ARG A 267 -22.50 7.86 30.81
N ARG A 268 -23.45 7.13 31.39
CA ARG A 268 -23.17 5.84 32.03
C ARG A 268 -22.68 4.84 30.99
N PRO A 269 -21.74 3.96 31.36
CA PRO A 269 -21.31 2.84 30.52
C PRO A 269 -22.49 1.95 30.08
N ALA A 270 -22.33 1.27 28.96
CA ALA A 270 -23.29 0.25 28.55
C ALA A 270 -23.26 -0.95 29.52
N THR A 271 -24.32 -1.75 29.50
CA THR A 271 -24.45 -2.95 30.38
C THR A 271 -23.32 -3.95 30.20
N ASP A 272 -22.66 -3.97 29.04
CA ASP A 272 -21.50 -4.78 28.73
C ASP A 272 -20.16 -4.09 29.09
N GLY A 273 -20.20 -2.96 29.82
CA GLY A 273 -19.02 -2.22 30.25
C GLY A 273 -18.40 -1.31 29.21
N ARG A 274 -18.91 -1.24 27.98
CA ARG A 274 -18.38 -0.31 26.95
C ARG A 274 -18.65 1.14 27.33
N LEU A 275 -17.64 1.98 27.21
CA LEU A 275 -17.76 3.43 27.48
C LEU A 275 -18.42 4.20 26.34
N PHE A 276 -18.32 3.70 25.11
CA PHE A 276 -18.90 4.28 23.91
C PHE A 276 -19.68 3.24 23.12
N VAL A 277 -20.95 3.51 22.82
CA VAL A 277 -21.79 2.68 21.93
C VAL A 277 -21.89 3.40 20.59
N LEU A 278 -21.06 3.01 19.66
CA LEU A 278 -20.89 3.70 18.38
C LEU A 278 -21.54 2.93 17.24
N PRO A 279 -22.09 3.64 16.23
CA PRO A 279 -22.59 3.04 15.01
C PRO A 279 -21.43 2.56 14.13
N SER A 280 -21.73 2.12 12.91
CA SER A 280 -20.66 1.76 11.95
C SER A 280 -19.76 2.96 11.64
N TYR A 281 -18.48 2.69 11.33
CA TYR A 281 -17.51 3.74 10.96
C TYR A 281 -17.99 4.62 9.81
N SER A 282 -18.62 4.02 8.79
CA SER A 282 -19.16 4.74 7.64
C SER A 282 -20.32 5.68 8.01
N TYR A 283 -21.19 5.26 8.94
CA TYR A 283 -22.26 6.13 9.45
C TYR A 283 -21.67 7.28 10.27
N ALA A 284 -20.75 6.98 11.18
CA ALA A 284 -20.07 8.02 11.96
C ALA A 284 -19.39 9.06 11.06
N GLY A 285 -18.79 8.62 9.94
CA GLY A 285 -18.20 9.52 8.94
C GLY A 285 -19.23 10.48 8.31
N ARG A 286 -20.44 10.00 7.99
CA ARG A 286 -21.52 10.87 7.49
C ARG A 286 -22.00 11.86 8.53
N VAL A 287 -22.12 11.43 9.79
CA VAL A 287 -22.47 12.30 10.92
C VAL A 287 -21.42 13.40 11.09
N LEU A 288 -20.13 13.03 11.11
CA LEU A 288 -19.02 13.98 11.23
C LEU A 288 -19.04 15.03 10.11
N LYS A 289 -19.21 14.59 8.85
CA LYS A 289 -19.27 15.51 7.71
C LYS A 289 -20.38 16.56 7.86
N ARG A 290 -21.56 16.13 8.31
CA ARG A 290 -22.68 17.05 8.54
C ARG A 290 -22.41 18.00 9.71
N TRP A 291 -21.87 17.46 10.80
CA TRP A 291 -21.56 18.24 12.01
C TRP A 291 -20.48 19.29 11.77
N MET A 292 -19.41 18.97 11.01
CA MET A 292 -18.38 19.95 10.59
C MET A 292 -19.02 21.15 9.86
N ARG A 293 -19.92 20.86 8.90
CA ARG A 293 -20.64 21.93 8.17
C ARG A 293 -21.49 22.79 9.10
N SER A 294 -22.23 22.18 10.04
CA SER A 294 -23.03 22.93 11.02
C SER A 294 -22.18 23.80 11.95
N ALA A 295 -20.91 23.43 12.14
CA ALA A 295 -19.95 24.22 12.93
C ALA A 295 -19.19 25.27 12.11
N GLY A 296 -19.47 25.40 10.80
CA GLY A 296 -18.75 26.31 9.90
C GLY A 296 -17.29 25.91 9.68
N ILE A 297 -17.00 24.60 9.69
CA ILE A 297 -15.65 24.04 9.47
C ILE A 297 -15.63 23.44 8.07
N ASP A 298 -14.97 24.12 7.14
CA ASP A 298 -14.79 23.66 5.75
C ASP A 298 -13.49 22.87 5.59
N LYS A 299 -13.41 21.74 6.33
CA LYS A 299 -12.31 20.79 6.27
C LYS A 299 -12.86 19.39 6.11
N HIS A 300 -12.19 18.56 5.30
CA HIS A 300 -12.54 17.14 5.19
C HIS A 300 -12.08 16.38 6.44
N ILE A 301 -12.91 16.32 7.46
CA ILE A 301 -12.62 15.67 8.73
C ILE A 301 -13.19 14.25 8.74
N THR A 302 -12.31 13.30 8.96
CA THR A 302 -12.63 11.89 9.28
C THR A 302 -12.39 11.66 10.77
N PHE A 303 -12.86 10.53 11.32
CA PHE A 303 -12.59 10.22 12.74
C PHE A 303 -11.08 10.17 13.05
N HIS A 304 -10.26 9.73 12.10
CA HIS A 304 -8.81 9.69 12.28
C HIS A 304 -8.16 11.09 12.39
N CYS A 305 -8.83 12.13 11.87
CA CYS A 305 -8.36 13.52 12.03
C CYS A 305 -8.34 13.96 13.50
N ALA A 306 -9.17 13.39 14.39
CA ALA A 306 -9.10 13.64 15.83
C ALA A 306 -7.70 13.36 16.40
N ARG A 307 -7.12 12.21 16.03
CA ARG A 307 -5.76 11.84 16.43
C ARG A 307 -4.70 12.77 15.82
N HIS A 308 -4.88 13.17 14.56
CA HIS A 308 -3.96 14.13 13.94
C HIS A 308 -4.03 15.47 14.67
N SER A 309 -5.24 15.95 15.03
CA SER A 309 -5.45 17.17 15.80
C SER A 309 -4.83 17.07 17.20
N PHE A 310 -4.97 15.92 17.87
CA PHE A 310 -4.35 15.69 19.18
C PHE A 310 -2.83 15.86 19.12
N VAL A 311 -2.15 15.13 18.20
CA VAL A 311 -0.70 15.20 18.05
C VAL A 311 -0.23 16.62 17.69
N THR A 312 -0.92 17.24 16.73
CA THR A 312 -0.60 18.61 16.30
C THR A 312 -0.76 19.60 17.46
N ASN A 313 -1.88 19.55 18.16
CA ASN A 313 -2.13 20.47 19.27
C ASN A 313 -1.17 20.24 20.46
N LEU A 314 -0.75 18.99 20.72
CA LEU A 314 0.33 18.73 21.70
C LEU A 314 1.63 19.44 21.32
N LEU A 315 2.04 19.28 20.05
CA LEU A 315 3.27 19.94 19.56
C LEU A 315 3.16 21.47 19.62
N LEU A 316 2.03 22.04 19.19
CA LEU A 316 1.75 23.49 19.26
C LEU A 316 1.74 24.03 20.70
N ASN A 317 1.43 23.20 21.69
CA ASN A 317 1.51 23.54 23.11
C ASN A 317 2.87 23.19 23.75
N GLY A 318 3.90 22.96 22.96
CA GLY A 318 5.27 22.81 23.46
C GLY A 318 5.67 21.39 23.83
N ALA A 319 4.84 20.38 23.62
CA ALA A 319 5.26 19.00 23.81
C ALA A 319 6.37 18.63 22.81
N ASN A 320 7.44 17.96 23.28
CA ASN A 320 8.44 17.46 22.34
C ASN A 320 7.90 16.29 21.51
N ILE A 321 8.55 16.01 20.39
CA ILE A 321 8.07 15.02 19.41
C ILE A 321 8.03 13.60 19.97
N LYS A 322 8.93 13.27 20.90
CA LYS A 322 8.98 11.95 21.56
C LYS A 322 7.77 11.78 22.48
N THR A 323 7.48 12.77 23.32
CA THR A 323 6.30 12.78 24.20
C THR A 323 5.00 12.69 23.39
N ALA A 324 4.86 13.49 22.33
CA ALA A 324 3.69 13.42 21.47
C ALA A 324 3.54 12.05 20.78
N SER A 325 4.66 11.41 20.40
CA SER A 325 4.68 10.05 19.82
C SER A 325 4.24 9.00 20.83
N GLU A 326 4.71 9.08 22.06
CA GLU A 326 4.38 8.14 23.15
C GLU A 326 2.90 8.28 23.56
N LEU A 327 2.42 9.49 23.79
CA LEU A 327 1.01 9.77 24.12
C LEU A 327 0.06 9.31 23.01
N ALA A 328 0.46 9.48 21.75
CA ALA A 328 -0.31 8.95 20.63
C ALA A 328 -0.20 7.42 20.50
N GLY A 329 0.75 6.74 21.14
CA GLY A 329 1.00 5.31 20.95
C GLY A 329 1.46 5.00 19.51
N HIS A 330 2.42 5.77 19.00
CA HIS A 330 3.06 5.46 17.73
C HIS A 330 4.16 4.41 17.92
N SER A 331 4.15 3.37 17.09
CA SER A 331 5.17 2.32 17.12
C SER A 331 6.56 2.83 16.73
N THR A 332 6.62 3.87 15.90
CA THR A 332 7.85 4.55 15.48
C THR A 332 7.66 6.06 15.50
N ILE A 333 8.72 6.80 15.82
CA ILE A 333 8.72 8.27 15.83
C ILE A 333 8.44 8.85 14.44
N ARG A 334 8.82 8.13 13.36
CA ARG A 334 8.57 8.52 11.97
C ARG A 334 7.08 8.83 11.69
N HIS A 335 6.15 8.21 12.43
CA HIS A 335 4.73 8.53 12.29
C HIS A 335 4.37 9.92 12.86
N THR A 336 5.19 10.45 13.76
CA THR A 336 5.04 11.78 14.36
C THR A 336 5.85 12.82 13.57
N GLU A 337 6.95 12.44 12.94
CA GLU A 337 7.76 13.31 12.07
C GLU A 337 6.98 13.98 10.94
N LYS A 338 5.88 13.37 10.52
CA LYS A 338 4.95 13.96 9.52
C LYS A 338 4.34 15.29 9.95
N TYR A 339 4.44 15.63 11.22
CA TYR A 339 3.96 16.90 11.78
C TYR A 339 5.11 17.93 11.97
N ILE A 340 6.32 17.62 11.51
CA ILE A 340 7.50 18.48 11.65
C ILE A 340 7.34 19.83 10.94
N HIS A 341 6.57 19.89 9.83
CA HIS A 341 6.27 21.16 9.18
C HIS A 341 5.53 22.15 10.10
N ILE A 342 4.80 21.63 11.12
CA ILE A 342 4.23 22.44 12.21
C ILE A 342 5.35 22.94 13.16
N ALA A 343 6.48 22.23 13.21
CA ALA A 343 7.62 22.60 14.02
C ALA A 343 8.31 23.88 13.53
N ASP A 344 8.11 24.33 12.30
CA ASP A 344 8.67 25.58 11.82
C ASP A 344 8.01 26.79 12.51
N GLU A 345 6.70 26.71 12.77
CA GLU A 345 6.01 27.69 13.60
C GLU A 345 6.52 27.66 15.06
N LEU A 346 6.78 26.45 15.60
CA LEU A 346 7.33 26.27 16.93
C LEU A 346 8.77 26.77 17.03
N LYS A 347 9.59 26.54 16.01
CA LYS A 347 10.96 27.07 15.93
C LYS A 347 10.96 28.60 15.98
N ARG A 348 10.05 29.22 15.22
CA ARG A 348 9.91 30.68 15.23
C ARG A 348 9.50 31.19 16.61
N LYS A 349 8.46 30.60 17.23
CA LYS A 349 8.05 30.93 18.60
C LYS A 349 9.17 30.73 19.62
N ALA A 350 9.96 29.67 19.48
CA ALA A 350 11.10 29.41 20.36
C ALA A 350 12.18 30.47 20.20
N VAL A 351 12.50 30.92 18.98
CA VAL A 351 13.44 32.01 18.73
C VAL A 351 12.89 33.34 19.21
N ASP A 352 11.60 33.59 18.94
CA ASP A 352 10.92 34.83 19.38
C ASP A 352 10.78 34.93 20.91
N SER A 353 10.93 33.81 21.64
CA SER A 353 10.91 33.76 23.11
C SER A 353 12.31 34.07 23.75
N LEU A 354 13.35 34.19 22.96
CA LEU A 354 14.64 34.62 23.47
C LEU A 354 14.57 36.08 23.92
N PRO A 355 15.28 36.45 25.01
CA PRO A 355 15.27 37.82 25.47
C PRO A 355 15.80 38.78 24.40
N THR A 356 15.09 39.89 24.21
CA THR A 356 15.56 40.99 23.37
C THR A 356 16.78 41.63 24.01
N LEU A 357 17.84 41.77 23.25
CA LEU A 357 19.04 42.46 23.69
C LEU A 357 18.82 43.96 23.53
N GLU A 358 19.14 44.72 24.56
CA GLU A 358 19.34 46.16 24.43
C GLU A 358 20.72 46.37 23.76
N LEU A 359 20.69 46.81 22.52
CA LEU A 359 21.91 47.05 21.76
C LEU A 359 22.47 48.40 22.12
N ASP A 360 23.81 48.52 22.08
CA ASP A 360 24.49 49.78 22.24
C ASP A 360 24.06 50.74 21.12
N PRO A 361 23.70 52.00 21.41
CA PRO A 361 23.33 52.99 20.40
C PRO A 361 24.36 53.21 19.28
N GLU A 362 25.62 52.84 19.52
CA GLU A 362 26.67 52.90 18.48
C GLU A 362 26.54 51.80 17.42
N TRP A 363 25.62 50.81 17.59
CA TRP A 363 25.39 49.69 16.67
C TRP A 363 24.13 49.88 15.80
N GLU A 364 23.37 50.96 16.00
CA GLU A 364 22.31 51.44 15.12
C GLU A 364 22.90 52.42 14.05
#